data_78911c732f190b7fcd59dababcaa8bad
#
_entry.id   78911c732f190b7fcd59dababcaa8bad
#
_cell.length_a   1.000
_cell.length_b   1.000
_cell.length_c   1.000
_cell.angle_alpha   90.00
_cell.angle_beta   90.00
_cell.angle_gamma   90.00
#
_symmetry.space_group_name_H-M   'P 1'
#
loop_
_entity.id
_entity.type
_entity.pdbx_description
1 polymer ?
#
loop_
_entity_poly.entity_id
_entity_poly.type
_entity_poly.pdbx_seq_one_letter_code
_entity_poly.pdbx_strand_id
1 'polypeptide(L)'
;MSSGEAFSHSSCSSNRTRTMVVCVSVLAALALGIGILCALAAGPLHAQCAVEWKLDITCFDVSSLLVNQIKEWSTETCHGKSQRCLYSLVSVNTEDITATHTTPVMRFVDDITFNLSSPDPDTCDVQGRSISRSWYAILDSGTNYLNMYNLMRGSGLSSSPTFTESTSDRLCTQFSSTRQTLPP
;
A
#
# COMPACT_ATOMS: atom_id res chain seq x y z
N MET A 1 64.64 26.89 51.18
CA MET A 1 63.64 27.67 50.41
C MET A 1 63.61 27.11 48.99
N SER A 2 62.61 26.31 48.68
CA SER A 2 62.35 25.85 47.29
C SER A 2 60.87 25.73 47.15
N SER A 3 60.30 26.65 46.39
CA SER A 3 58.88 26.72 46.05
C SER A 3 58.63 25.78 44.87
N GLY A 4 57.81 24.76 45.08
CA GLY A 4 57.34 23.89 44.00
C GLY A 4 56.11 24.49 43.34
N GLU A 5 56.21 24.78 42.08
CA GLU A 5 55.07 25.15 41.22
C GLU A 5 54.24 23.91 40.87
N ALA A 6 53.01 23.88 41.37
CA ALA A 6 52.05 22.89 40.98
C ALA A 6 51.41 23.30 39.62
N PHE A 7 51.79 22.62 38.55
CA PHE A 7 51.21 22.80 37.19
C PHE A 7 49.79 22.23 37.14
N SER A 8 48.80 23.09 36.88
CA SER A 8 47.41 22.75 36.72
C SER A 8 47.19 22.08 35.36
N HIS A 9 47.04 20.75 35.34
CA HIS A 9 46.82 19.94 34.13
C HIS A 9 45.35 19.54 33.90
N SER A 10 44.38 20.16 34.59
CA SER A 10 43.00 19.65 34.61
C SER A 10 42.00 20.30 33.67
N SER A 11 42.35 21.36 32.93
CA SER A 11 41.38 22.13 32.15
C SER A 11 41.20 21.66 30.67
N CYS A 12 42.17 20.99 30.09
CA CYS A 12 42.15 20.61 28.66
C CYS A 12 41.34 19.32 28.39
N SER A 13 41.23 18.40 29.34
CA SER A 13 40.50 17.12 29.17
C SER A 13 38.99 17.30 29.17
N SER A 14 38.43 18.20 29.98
CA SER A 14 36.99 18.44 30.13
C SER A 14 36.36 19.00 28.84
N ASN A 15 37.04 19.86 28.12
CA ASN A 15 36.52 20.45 26.89
C ASN A 15 36.46 19.41 25.73
N ARG A 16 37.44 18.52 25.60
CA ARG A 16 37.46 17.46 24.60
C ARG A 16 36.31 16.48 24.80
N THR A 17 36.03 16.08 26.03
CA THR A 17 34.92 15.17 26.35
C THR A 17 33.56 15.82 26.07
N ARG A 18 33.37 17.09 26.43
CA ARG A 18 32.14 17.85 26.12
C ARG A 18 31.92 17.96 24.60
N THR A 19 32.96 18.31 23.84
CA THR A 19 32.88 18.41 22.37
C THR A 19 32.54 17.06 21.75
N MET A 20 33.15 15.95 22.19
CA MET A 20 32.82 14.61 21.74
C MET A 20 31.36 14.24 22.02
N VAL A 21 30.88 14.50 23.23
CA VAL A 21 29.46 14.20 23.58
C VAL A 21 28.51 15.01 22.71
N VAL A 22 28.77 16.29 22.49
CA VAL A 22 27.95 17.13 21.62
C VAL A 22 27.96 16.61 20.16
N CYS A 23 29.12 16.28 19.61
CA CYS A 23 29.24 15.74 18.26
C CYS A 23 28.49 14.41 18.13
N VAL A 24 28.62 13.49 19.07
CA VAL A 24 27.90 12.20 19.03
C VAL A 24 26.40 12.41 19.14
N SER A 25 25.93 13.31 20.01
CA SER A 25 24.50 13.62 20.13
C SER A 25 23.92 14.23 18.86
N VAL A 26 24.64 15.13 18.21
CA VAL A 26 24.19 15.73 16.92
C VAL A 26 24.16 14.69 15.82
N LEU A 27 25.17 13.82 15.72
CA LEU A 27 25.17 12.74 14.72
C LEU A 27 24.02 11.74 14.95
N ALA A 28 23.76 11.39 16.20
CA ALA A 28 22.63 10.52 16.54
C ALA A 28 21.28 11.16 16.20
N ALA A 29 21.11 12.45 16.48
CA ALA A 29 19.89 13.18 16.12
C ALA A 29 19.69 13.28 14.59
N LEU A 30 20.78 13.50 13.84
CA LEU A 30 20.73 13.52 12.37
C LEU A 30 20.40 12.14 11.80
N ALA A 31 20.99 11.08 12.32
CA ALA A 31 20.72 9.71 11.90
C ALA A 31 19.25 9.31 12.18
N LEU A 32 18.72 9.69 13.35
CA LEU A 32 17.31 9.51 13.70
C LEU A 32 16.38 10.31 12.76
N GLY A 33 16.73 11.57 12.48
CA GLY A 33 15.97 12.43 11.56
C GLY A 33 15.92 11.85 10.15
N ILE A 34 17.04 11.40 9.61
CA ILE A 34 17.12 10.74 8.30
C ILE A 34 16.32 9.43 8.30
N GLY A 35 16.45 8.62 9.36
CA GLY A 35 15.68 7.37 9.49
C GLY A 35 14.16 7.59 9.47
N ILE A 36 13.68 8.61 10.18
CA ILE A 36 12.26 8.99 10.19
C ILE A 36 11.81 9.49 8.80
N LEU A 37 12.63 10.33 8.13
CA LEU A 37 12.32 10.80 6.79
C LEU A 37 12.24 9.66 5.77
N CYS A 38 13.17 8.71 5.84
CA CYS A 38 13.17 7.51 4.99
C CYS A 38 11.93 6.64 5.26
N ALA A 39 11.54 6.45 6.52
CA ALA A 39 10.36 5.68 6.89
C ALA A 39 9.06 6.32 6.38
N LEU A 40 8.97 7.67 6.42
CA LEU A 40 7.80 8.40 5.89
C LEU A 40 7.73 8.38 4.36
N ALA A 41 8.84 8.13 3.67
CA ALA A 41 8.90 8.05 2.21
C ALA A 41 8.70 6.62 1.68
N ALA A 42 8.81 5.60 2.52
CA ALA A 42 8.91 4.19 2.11
C ALA A 42 7.56 3.53 1.76
N GLY A 43 6.43 4.22 1.90
CA GLY A 43 5.10 3.63 1.67
C GLY A 43 4.63 2.71 2.81
N PRO A 44 3.63 1.85 2.56
CA PRO A 44 3.09 0.97 3.59
C PRO A 44 4.13 -0.03 4.11
N LEU A 45 4.19 -0.22 5.43
CA LEU A 45 5.05 -1.21 6.08
C LEU A 45 4.52 -2.64 5.99
N HIS A 46 3.30 -2.79 5.50
CA HIS A 46 2.62 -4.07 5.25
C HIS A 46 2.05 -4.07 3.84
N ALA A 47 2.10 -5.21 3.16
CA ALA A 47 1.59 -5.38 1.81
C ALA A 47 0.09 -5.10 1.75
N GLN A 48 -0.26 -3.96 1.18
CA GLN A 48 -1.62 -3.47 1.04
C GLN A 48 -1.75 -2.47 -0.11
N CYS A 49 -2.98 -2.17 -0.48
CA CYS A 49 -3.31 -1.12 -1.43
C CYS A 49 -4.67 -0.50 -1.10
N ALA A 50 -4.75 0.82 -1.20
CA ALA A 50 -6.00 1.57 -1.20
C ALA A 50 -6.08 2.44 -2.45
N VAL A 51 -7.21 2.38 -3.15
CA VAL A 51 -7.47 3.10 -4.41
C VAL A 51 -8.86 3.70 -4.38
N GLU A 52 -9.01 4.87 -4.93
CA GLU A 52 -10.29 5.50 -5.17
C GLU A 52 -10.55 5.57 -6.68
N TRP A 53 -11.71 5.12 -7.12
CA TRP A 53 -12.20 5.24 -8.49
C TRP A 53 -13.51 6.02 -8.52
N LYS A 54 -13.70 6.80 -9.59
CA LYS A 54 -14.96 7.50 -9.86
C LYS A 54 -15.49 7.09 -11.23
N LEU A 55 -16.80 6.87 -11.28
CA LEU A 55 -17.51 6.41 -12.47
C LEU A 55 -18.85 7.14 -12.61
N ASP A 56 -19.23 7.50 -13.85
CA ASP A 56 -20.55 8.08 -14.17
C ASP A 56 -21.54 6.98 -14.53
N ILE A 57 -21.72 6.04 -13.60
CA ILE A 57 -22.75 5.00 -13.64
C ILE A 57 -23.23 4.72 -12.22
N THR A 58 -24.41 4.14 -12.06
CA THR A 58 -24.98 3.90 -10.73
C THR A 58 -24.13 2.92 -9.92
N CYS A 59 -24.08 3.08 -8.59
CA CYS A 59 -23.39 2.12 -7.72
C CYS A 59 -24.02 0.72 -7.77
N PHE A 60 -25.29 0.60 -8.10
CA PHE A 60 -25.95 -0.68 -8.34
C PHE A 60 -25.32 -1.43 -9.52
N ASP A 61 -25.10 -0.73 -10.65
CA ASP A 61 -24.47 -1.33 -11.83
C ASP A 61 -23.01 -1.68 -11.55
N VAL A 62 -22.25 -0.78 -10.89
CA VAL A 62 -20.87 -1.06 -10.46
C VAL A 62 -20.81 -2.31 -9.60
N SER A 63 -21.66 -2.41 -8.58
CA SER A 63 -21.73 -3.57 -7.68
C SER A 63 -22.04 -4.84 -8.46
N SER A 64 -23.05 -4.80 -9.35
CA SER A 64 -23.44 -5.95 -10.15
C SER A 64 -22.32 -6.45 -11.06
N LEU A 65 -21.61 -5.54 -11.73
CA LEU A 65 -20.49 -5.86 -12.62
C LEU A 65 -19.30 -6.46 -11.84
N LEU A 66 -18.92 -5.87 -10.71
CA LEU A 66 -17.84 -6.40 -9.86
C LEU A 66 -18.17 -7.77 -9.27
N VAL A 67 -19.37 -7.96 -8.75
CA VAL A 67 -19.82 -9.24 -8.19
C VAL A 67 -19.83 -10.33 -9.26
N ASN A 68 -20.32 -10.04 -10.47
CA ASN A 68 -20.30 -10.98 -11.58
C ASN A 68 -18.86 -11.35 -11.97
N GLN A 69 -17.96 -10.38 -12.03
CA GLN A 69 -16.55 -10.62 -12.36
C GLN A 69 -15.83 -11.45 -11.29
N ILE A 70 -16.10 -11.20 -10.00
CA ILE A 70 -15.57 -12.01 -8.90
C ILE A 70 -16.04 -13.46 -9.04
N LYS A 71 -17.32 -13.67 -9.32
CA LYS A 71 -17.89 -15.02 -9.52
C LYS A 71 -17.33 -15.74 -10.74
N GLU A 72 -17.13 -15.03 -11.85
CA GLU A 72 -16.51 -15.58 -13.05
C GLU A 72 -15.08 -16.08 -12.79
N TRP A 73 -14.33 -15.37 -11.99
CA TRP A 73 -12.95 -15.73 -11.65
C TRP A 73 -12.81 -16.54 -10.34
N SER A 74 -13.92 -17.00 -9.78
CA SER A 74 -13.95 -17.95 -8.65
C SER A 74 -13.63 -19.38 -9.11
N THR A 75 -12.54 -19.54 -9.85
CA THR A 75 -12.05 -20.83 -10.37
C THR A 75 -11.03 -21.44 -9.44
N GLU A 76 -10.97 -22.77 -9.34
CA GLU A 76 -10.00 -23.48 -8.50
C GLU A 76 -8.58 -23.46 -9.06
N THR A 77 -8.46 -23.23 -10.37
CA THR A 77 -7.17 -23.25 -11.08
C THR A 77 -7.04 -22.03 -11.99
N CYS A 78 -5.79 -21.62 -12.18
CA CYS A 78 -5.45 -20.51 -13.05
C CYS A 78 -4.85 -21.02 -14.37
N HIS A 79 -5.16 -20.33 -15.47
CA HIS A 79 -4.56 -20.61 -16.76
C HIS A 79 -3.19 -19.93 -16.89
N GLY A 80 -2.12 -20.70 -16.98
CA GLY A 80 -0.76 -20.22 -17.15
C GLY A 80 -0.30 -19.37 -15.94
N LYS A 81 0.20 -18.16 -16.21
CA LYS A 81 0.65 -17.19 -15.18
C LYS A 81 -0.41 -16.15 -14.81
N SER A 82 -1.67 -16.36 -15.22
CA SER A 82 -2.74 -15.41 -14.94
C SER A 82 -3.04 -15.34 -13.44
N GLN A 83 -3.32 -14.13 -12.95
CA GLN A 83 -3.86 -13.90 -11.60
C GLN A 83 -5.39 -13.63 -11.64
N ARG A 84 -6.05 -13.85 -12.78
CA ARG A 84 -7.50 -13.68 -12.98
C ARG A 84 -8.26 -14.96 -12.66
N CYS A 85 -8.12 -15.42 -11.44
CA CYS A 85 -8.60 -16.71 -10.94
C CYS A 85 -8.50 -16.71 -9.41
N LEU A 86 -9.04 -17.71 -8.74
CA LEU A 86 -8.93 -17.89 -7.28
C LEU A 86 -9.48 -16.70 -6.47
N TYR A 87 -10.43 -15.97 -7.06
CA TYR A 87 -11.25 -15.01 -6.30
C TYR A 87 -12.36 -15.76 -5.56
N SER A 88 -12.79 -15.23 -4.43
CA SER A 88 -13.94 -15.74 -3.68
C SER A 88 -14.76 -14.60 -3.12
N LEU A 89 -16.03 -14.54 -3.47
CA LEU A 89 -16.97 -13.58 -2.89
C LEU A 89 -17.28 -14.00 -1.45
N VAL A 90 -17.07 -13.07 -0.50
CA VAL A 90 -17.36 -13.28 0.92
C VAL A 90 -18.72 -12.72 1.29
N SER A 91 -18.97 -11.47 0.96
CA SER A 91 -20.27 -10.82 1.18
C SER A 91 -20.51 -9.70 0.19
N VAL A 92 -21.77 -9.35 0.00
CA VAL A 92 -22.21 -8.19 -0.76
C VAL A 92 -23.45 -7.60 -0.12
N ASN A 93 -23.46 -6.27 0.04
CA ASN A 93 -24.62 -5.48 0.42
C ASN A 93 -24.71 -4.24 -0.48
N THR A 94 -25.57 -3.28 -0.13
CA THR A 94 -25.80 -2.07 -0.95
C THR A 94 -24.60 -1.14 -1.03
N GLU A 95 -23.72 -1.15 -0.02
CA GLU A 95 -22.63 -0.17 0.12
C GLU A 95 -21.26 -0.81 0.05
N ASP A 96 -21.16 -2.14 0.26
CA ASP A 96 -19.87 -2.81 0.24
C ASP A 96 -19.91 -4.23 -0.35
N ILE A 97 -18.77 -4.59 -0.96
CA ILE A 97 -18.46 -5.91 -1.46
C ILE A 97 -17.18 -6.36 -0.78
N THR A 98 -17.20 -7.54 -0.16
CA THR A 98 -16.00 -8.17 0.37
C THR A 98 -15.69 -9.45 -0.39
N ALA A 99 -14.42 -9.64 -0.72
CA ALA A 99 -13.92 -10.80 -1.43
C ALA A 99 -12.52 -11.17 -0.94
N THR A 100 -12.02 -12.30 -1.38
CA THR A 100 -10.62 -12.67 -1.22
C THR A 100 -10.01 -13.01 -2.57
N HIS A 101 -8.71 -12.86 -2.68
CA HIS A 101 -7.92 -13.40 -3.79
C HIS A 101 -6.80 -14.27 -3.23
N THR A 102 -6.57 -15.44 -3.82
CA THR A 102 -5.46 -16.33 -3.47
C THR A 102 -4.42 -16.31 -4.59
N THR A 103 -3.18 -15.96 -4.28
CA THR A 103 -2.11 -15.92 -5.30
C THR A 103 -1.85 -17.35 -5.84
N PRO A 104 -1.73 -17.52 -7.17
CA PRO A 104 -1.68 -18.87 -7.77
C PRO A 104 -0.50 -19.73 -7.32
N VAL A 105 0.69 -19.14 -7.12
CA VAL A 105 1.95 -19.85 -6.86
C VAL A 105 2.20 -19.97 -5.35
N MET A 106 2.26 -18.84 -4.66
CA MET A 106 2.63 -18.79 -3.24
C MET A 106 1.44 -19.04 -2.31
N ARG A 107 0.22 -19.07 -2.86
CA ARG A 107 -1.02 -19.31 -2.12
C ARG A 107 -1.27 -18.31 -0.98
N PHE A 108 -0.72 -17.10 -1.09
CA PHE A 108 -1.07 -16.01 -0.17
C PHE A 108 -2.52 -15.60 -0.38
N VAL A 109 -3.18 -15.29 0.72
CA VAL A 109 -4.57 -14.83 0.70
C VAL A 109 -4.59 -13.34 1.02
N ASP A 110 -5.23 -12.58 0.15
CA ASP A 110 -5.45 -11.15 0.33
C ASP A 110 -6.95 -10.88 0.52
N ASP A 111 -7.29 -10.06 1.51
CA ASP A 111 -8.65 -9.58 1.72
C ASP A 111 -8.90 -8.35 0.85
N ILE A 112 -10.03 -8.34 0.15
CA ILE A 112 -10.45 -7.25 -0.74
C ILE A 112 -11.78 -6.69 -0.26
N THR A 113 -11.87 -5.36 -0.20
CA THR A 113 -13.10 -4.65 0.10
C THR A 113 -13.30 -3.53 -0.93
N PHE A 114 -14.52 -3.39 -1.44
CA PHE A 114 -14.97 -2.23 -2.20
C PHE A 114 -16.10 -1.57 -1.42
N ASN A 115 -15.92 -0.31 -1.01
CA ASN A 115 -16.97 0.53 -0.46
C ASN A 115 -17.51 1.42 -1.57
N LEU A 116 -18.82 1.44 -1.73
CA LEU A 116 -19.53 2.15 -2.79
C LEU A 116 -20.31 3.31 -2.19
N SER A 117 -20.17 4.50 -2.77
CA SER A 117 -20.94 5.68 -2.36
C SER A 117 -21.41 6.46 -3.58
N SER A 118 -22.68 6.86 -3.59
CA SER A 118 -23.29 7.64 -4.67
C SER A 118 -23.38 9.11 -4.24
N PRO A 119 -22.43 9.96 -4.65
CA PRO A 119 -22.57 11.41 -4.41
C PRO A 119 -23.75 12.00 -5.20
N ASP A 120 -24.02 11.45 -6.39
CA ASP A 120 -25.17 11.77 -7.25
C ASP A 120 -25.83 10.47 -7.75
N PRO A 121 -27.13 10.51 -8.16
CA PRO A 121 -27.86 9.29 -8.54
C PRO A 121 -27.22 8.46 -9.65
N ASP A 122 -26.54 9.10 -10.59
CA ASP A 122 -25.93 8.46 -11.78
C ASP A 122 -24.42 8.32 -11.68
N THR A 123 -23.83 8.51 -10.47
CA THR A 123 -22.40 8.40 -10.25
C THR A 123 -22.09 7.41 -9.12
N CYS A 124 -20.88 6.83 -9.14
CA CYS A 124 -20.40 5.97 -8.09
C CYS A 124 -18.92 6.24 -7.79
N ASP A 125 -18.65 6.57 -6.53
CA ASP A 125 -17.31 6.58 -5.95
C ASP A 125 -17.04 5.21 -5.32
N VAL A 126 -15.96 4.57 -5.74
CA VAL A 126 -15.55 3.24 -5.28
C VAL A 126 -14.24 3.34 -4.53
N GLN A 127 -14.26 3.03 -3.24
CA GLN A 127 -13.05 2.92 -2.43
C GLN A 127 -12.64 1.45 -2.33
N GLY A 128 -11.62 1.07 -3.09
CA GLY A 128 -11.05 -0.27 -3.06
C GLY A 128 -9.93 -0.38 -2.04
N ARG A 129 -9.91 -1.48 -1.30
CA ARG A 129 -8.83 -1.85 -0.40
C ARG A 129 -8.49 -3.31 -0.54
N SER A 130 -7.19 -3.63 -0.62
CA SER A 130 -6.67 -5.00 -0.59
C SER A 130 -5.53 -5.10 0.40
N ILE A 131 -5.51 -6.14 1.24
CA ILE A 131 -4.52 -6.35 2.30
C ILE A 131 -4.15 -7.82 2.36
N SER A 132 -2.86 -8.11 2.40
CA SER A 132 -2.38 -9.47 2.62
C SER A 132 -2.66 -9.95 4.04
N ARG A 133 -3.19 -11.18 4.20
CA ARG A 133 -3.34 -11.83 5.50
C ARG A 133 -2.01 -12.26 6.13
N SER A 134 -0.96 -12.34 5.31
CA SER A 134 0.36 -12.76 5.78
C SER A 134 1.02 -11.61 6.53
N TRP A 135 1.04 -11.65 7.85
CA TRP A 135 1.56 -10.59 8.73
C TRP A 135 3.00 -10.14 8.40
N TYR A 136 3.81 -10.99 7.81
CA TYR A 136 5.19 -10.72 7.41
C TYR A 136 5.32 -10.19 5.97
N ALA A 137 4.23 -10.05 5.23
CA ALA A 137 4.28 -9.52 3.87
C ALA A 137 4.56 -8.01 3.91
N ILE A 138 5.71 -7.61 3.42
CA ILE A 138 6.15 -6.21 3.31
C ILE A 138 6.09 -5.75 1.86
N LEU A 139 6.56 -6.59 0.93
CA LEU A 139 6.52 -6.36 -0.51
C LEU A 139 5.62 -7.41 -1.15
N ASP A 140 4.85 -7.03 -2.17
CA ASP A 140 3.89 -7.90 -2.85
C ASP A 140 3.95 -7.84 -4.37
N SER A 141 4.95 -7.15 -4.93
CA SER A 141 5.08 -6.89 -6.38
C SER A 141 3.83 -6.23 -6.98
N GLY A 142 3.12 -5.41 -6.17
CA GLY A 142 1.88 -4.74 -6.54
C GLY A 142 0.66 -5.65 -6.64
N THR A 143 0.73 -6.85 -6.08
CA THR A 143 -0.38 -7.83 -6.12
C THR A 143 -1.65 -7.25 -5.52
N ASN A 144 -1.57 -6.55 -4.38
CA ASN A 144 -2.74 -5.93 -3.77
C ASN A 144 -3.42 -4.88 -4.68
N TYR A 145 -2.66 -4.11 -5.45
CA TYR A 145 -3.24 -3.25 -6.48
C TYR A 145 -3.89 -4.06 -7.60
N LEU A 146 -3.18 -5.07 -8.11
CA LEU A 146 -3.66 -5.92 -9.22
C LEU A 146 -4.92 -6.70 -8.85
N ASN A 147 -5.06 -7.14 -7.61
CA ASN A 147 -6.27 -7.83 -7.12
C ASN A 147 -7.53 -7.04 -7.42
N MET A 148 -7.50 -5.73 -7.23
CA MET A 148 -8.65 -4.85 -7.44
C MET A 148 -8.72 -4.34 -8.88
N TYR A 149 -7.59 -3.87 -9.44
CA TYR A 149 -7.55 -3.34 -10.80
C TYR A 149 -7.95 -4.37 -11.86
N ASN A 150 -7.56 -5.63 -11.68
CA ASN A 150 -7.99 -6.70 -12.58
C ASN A 150 -9.52 -6.86 -12.60
N LEU A 151 -10.19 -6.75 -11.44
CA LEU A 151 -11.66 -6.79 -11.37
C LEU A 151 -12.28 -5.58 -12.06
N MET A 152 -11.77 -4.37 -11.86
CA MET A 152 -12.24 -3.17 -12.58
C MET A 152 -12.06 -3.31 -14.10
N ARG A 153 -10.96 -3.91 -14.54
CA ARG A 153 -10.69 -4.14 -15.96
C ARG A 153 -11.51 -5.29 -16.52
N GLY A 154 -11.61 -6.40 -15.81
CA GLY A 154 -12.36 -7.59 -16.24
C GLY A 154 -13.85 -7.31 -16.40
N SER A 155 -14.42 -6.54 -15.48
CA SER A 155 -15.82 -6.11 -15.53
C SER A 155 -16.11 -5.01 -16.56
N GLY A 156 -15.08 -4.49 -17.25
CA GLY A 156 -15.22 -3.40 -18.23
C GLY A 156 -15.30 -2.00 -17.62
N LEU A 157 -15.37 -1.86 -16.29
CA LEU A 157 -15.50 -0.57 -15.61
C LEU A 157 -14.36 0.40 -15.94
N SER A 158 -13.12 -0.11 -16.04
CA SER A 158 -11.96 0.72 -16.38
C SER A 158 -11.94 1.22 -17.83
N SER A 159 -12.85 0.75 -18.66
CA SER A 159 -12.98 1.19 -20.06
C SER A 159 -13.98 2.35 -20.23
N SER A 160 -14.65 2.79 -19.15
CA SER A 160 -15.52 3.96 -19.19
C SER A 160 -14.68 5.23 -19.47
N PRO A 161 -15.14 6.14 -20.34
CA PRO A 161 -14.41 7.37 -20.63
C PRO A 161 -14.31 8.33 -19.43
N THR A 162 -15.16 8.14 -18.43
CA THR A 162 -15.20 8.94 -17.19
C THR A 162 -14.47 8.27 -16.04
N PHE A 163 -13.92 7.07 -16.26
CA PHE A 163 -13.16 6.34 -15.24
C PHE A 163 -11.94 7.14 -14.80
N THR A 164 -11.88 7.47 -13.53
CA THR A 164 -10.71 8.07 -12.90
C THR A 164 -10.17 7.19 -11.79
N GLU A 165 -8.86 7.20 -11.59
CA GLU A 165 -8.17 6.43 -10.56
C GLU A 165 -7.27 7.33 -9.75
N SER A 166 -7.34 7.25 -8.43
CA SER A 166 -6.49 7.98 -7.49
C SER A 166 -5.86 7.03 -6.48
N THR A 167 -4.54 6.91 -6.54
CA THR A 167 -3.72 6.19 -5.57
C THR A 167 -2.24 6.61 -5.67
N SER A 168 -1.37 6.02 -4.86
CA SER A 168 0.07 6.33 -4.85
C SER A 168 0.86 5.24 -4.13
N ASP A 169 2.20 5.26 -4.24
CA ASP A 169 3.07 4.36 -3.49
C ASP A 169 2.97 4.53 -1.95
N ARG A 170 2.35 5.60 -1.47
CA ARG A 170 2.05 5.76 -0.03
C ARG A 170 0.85 4.94 0.42
N LEU A 171 -0.06 4.64 -0.49
CA LEU A 171 -1.30 3.92 -0.23
C LEU A 171 -1.21 2.46 -0.69
N CYS A 172 -0.38 2.20 -1.70
CA CYS A 172 -0.22 0.90 -2.31
C CYS A 172 1.24 0.49 -2.34
N THR A 173 1.53 -0.70 -1.86
CA THR A 173 2.85 -1.30 -1.97
C THR A 173 3.22 -1.49 -3.45
N GLN A 174 4.34 -0.90 -3.87
CA GLN A 174 4.91 -1.04 -5.21
C GLN A 174 3.97 -0.66 -6.38
N PHE A 175 3.08 0.32 -6.18
CA PHE A 175 2.11 0.76 -7.20
C PHE A 175 2.79 1.25 -8.48
N SER A 176 3.68 2.23 -8.38
CA SER A 176 4.29 2.87 -9.56
C SER A 176 5.04 1.87 -10.45
N SER A 177 5.78 0.93 -9.85
CA SER A 177 6.49 -0.11 -10.60
C SER A 177 5.54 -1.08 -11.30
N THR A 178 4.41 -1.39 -10.68
CA THR A 178 3.39 -2.29 -11.25
C THR A 178 2.59 -1.59 -12.34
N ARG A 179 2.19 -0.34 -12.13
CA ARG A 179 1.39 0.42 -13.09
C ARG A 179 2.12 0.61 -14.43
N GLN A 180 3.45 0.78 -14.41
CA GLN A 180 4.27 0.89 -15.61
C GLN A 180 4.29 -0.37 -16.48
N THR A 181 4.00 -1.55 -15.92
CA THR A 181 3.98 -2.82 -16.65
C THR A 181 2.62 -3.13 -17.27
N LEU A 182 1.58 -2.39 -16.91
CA LEU A 182 0.24 -2.57 -17.45
C LEU A 182 0.10 -1.88 -18.81
N PRO A 183 -0.61 -2.49 -19.76
CA PRO A 183 -0.96 -1.82 -21.01
C PRO A 183 -1.85 -0.60 -20.72
N PRO A 184 -1.73 0.44 -21.56
CA PRO A 184 -2.56 1.64 -21.47
C PRO A 184 -4.05 1.35 -21.62
#